data_b1a9dc5c6c1440308178fa87d3824fa4
#
_entry.id   b1a9dc5c6c1440308178fa87d3824fa4
#
_cell.length_a   1.000
_cell.length_b   1.000
_cell.length_c   1.000
_cell.angle_alpha   90.00
_cell.angle_beta   90.00
_cell.angle_gamma   90.00
#
_symmetry.space_group_name_H-M   'P 1'
#
loop_
_entity.id
_entity.type
_entity.pdbx_description
1 polymer ?
#
loop_
_entity_poly.entity_id
_entity_poly.type
_entity_poly.pdbx_seq_one_letter_code
_entity_poly.pdbx_strand_id
1 'polypeptide(L)'
;MELIRTHQLSKNYQGKAAVKALDLNITQGSFVAYLGTNGAGKSTTIKMLVGLLKPSSGQIKKKPDLKIGVVFQDSILDGELTVIENLKNRAALYKKLDHNWFDKVIALTQLEDILHQKYSSLSGGQRRRVDIARSLIHQPDLLFLDEPTTGLD
;
A
#
# COMPACT_ATOMS: atom_id res chain seq x y z
N MET A 1 19.38 -2.34 6.86
CA MET A 1 19.43 -1.02 6.20
C MET A 1 18.15 -0.26 6.53
N GLU A 2 18.25 1.03 6.86
CA GLU A 2 17.10 1.91 7.14
C GLU A 2 16.37 2.28 5.84
N LEU A 3 15.06 2.12 5.81
CA LEU A 3 14.21 2.47 4.68
C LEU A 3 13.51 3.81 4.89
N ILE A 4 12.89 3.98 6.06
CA ILE A 4 12.20 5.22 6.45
C ILE A 4 12.50 5.52 7.92
N ARG A 5 12.81 6.79 8.21
CA ARG A 5 12.86 7.33 9.57
C ARG A 5 12.01 8.59 9.66
N THR A 6 11.26 8.73 10.74
CA THR A 6 10.56 9.97 11.07
C THR A 6 11.16 10.60 12.32
N HIS A 7 11.08 11.92 12.39
CA HIS A 7 11.44 12.68 13.58
C HIS A 7 10.34 13.70 13.90
N GLN A 8 9.74 13.53 15.08
CA GLN A 8 8.67 14.38 15.62
C GLN A 8 7.54 14.64 14.61
N LEU A 9 7.20 13.60 13.82
CA LEU A 9 6.22 13.70 12.74
C LEU A 9 4.83 13.99 13.30
N SER A 10 4.20 15.06 12.83
CA SER A 10 2.90 15.48 13.32
C SER A 10 1.97 15.91 12.20
N LYS A 11 0.67 15.69 12.39
CA LYS A 11 -0.40 16.17 11.52
C LYS A 11 -1.55 16.71 12.31
N ASN A 12 -1.90 17.97 12.06
CA ASN A 12 -3.04 18.66 12.63
C ASN A 12 -4.08 18.97 11.53
N TYR A 13 -5.35 18.77 11.87
CA TYR A 13 -6.49 19.18 11.06
C TYR A 13 -7.36 20.11 11.90
N GLN A 14 -7.51 21.38 11.46
CA GLN A 14 -8.38 22.35 12.12
C GLN A 14 -8.20 22.41 13.66
N GLY A 15 -6.95 22.43 14.11
CA GLY A 15 -6.62 22.47 15.54
C GLY A 15 -6.62 21.11 16.27
N LYS A 16 -7.09 20.03 15.64
CA LYS A 16 -7.07 18.70 16.21
C LYS A 16 -5.87 17.89 15.68
N ALA A 17 -5.04 17.41 16.61
CA ALA A 17 -3.90 16.60 16.24
C ALA A 17 -4.34 15.16 15.88
N ALA A 18 -4.13 14.76 14.63
CA ALA A 18 -4.34 13.40 14.15
C ALA A 18 -3.10 12.52 14.39
N VAL A 19 -1.90 13.09 14.31
CA VAL A 19 -0.62 12.44 14.64
C VAL A 19 0.20 13.41 15.44
N LYS A 20 0.80 12.95 16.55
CA LYS A 20 1.61 13.77 17.47
C LYS A 20 3.01 13.21 17.60
N ALA A 21 4.00 14.01 17.19
CA ALA A 21 5.44 13.80 17.46
C ALA A 21 5.88 12.33 17.28
N LEU A 22 5.47 11.69 16.18
CA LEU A 22 5.77 10.29 15.90
C LEU A 22 7.22 10.11 15.46
N ASP A 23 7.98 9.36 16.23
CA ASP A 23 9.30 8.86 15.87
C ASP A 23 9.18 7.38 15.49
N LEU A 24 9.50 7.06 14.24
CA LEU A 24 9.39 5.72 13.66
C LEU A 24 10.66 5.40 12.88
N ASN A 25 11.12 4.17 12.97
CA ASN A 25 12.22 3.66 12.16
C ASN A 25 11.82 2.34 11.52
N ILE A 26 11.77 2.32 10.18
CA ILE A 26 11.46 1.12 9.38
C ILE A 26 12.75 0.66 8.71
N THR A 27 13.15 -0.57 8.99
CA THR A 27 14.34 -1.19 8.42
C THR A 27 13.98 -2.30 7.44
N GLN A 28 14.88 -2.59 6.52
CA GLN A 28 14.71 -3.69 5.56
C GLN A 28 14.55 -5.02 6.29
N GLY A 29 13.58 -5.82 5.84
CA GLY A 29 13.28 -7.13 6.43
C GLY A 29 12.52 -7.07 7.75
N SER A 30 12.17 -5.88 8.25
CA SER A 30 11.33 -5.76 9.44
C SER A 30 9.84 -5.89 9.10
N PHE A 31 9.08 -6.45 10.03
CA PHE A 31 7.63 -6.37 10.06
C PHE A 31 7.23 -5.38 11.15
N VAL A 32 6.48 -4.35 10.78
CA VAL A 32 6.04 -3.30 11.70
C VAL A 32 4.52 -3.27 11.74
N ALA A 33 3.93 -3.52 12.90
CA ALA A 33 2.50 -3.38 13.14
C ALA A 33 2.21 -2.02 13.82
N TYR A 34 1.41 -1.19 13.15
CA TYR A 34 0.96 0.09 13.69
C TYR A 34 -0.46 -0.06 14.22
N LEU A 35 -0.57 -0.34 15.51
CA LEU A 35 -1.83 -0.62 16.19
C LEU A 35 -2.46 0.65 16.77
N GLY A 36 -3.78 0.69 16.81
CA GLY A 36 -4.54 1.78 17.39
C GLY A 36 -6.03 1.68 17.04
N THR A 37 -6.86 2.37 17.82
CA THR A 37 -8.30 2.47 17.57
C THR A 37 -8.60 3.20 16.26
N ASN A 38 -9.83 3.10 15.77
CA ASN A 38 -10.27 3.89 14.61
C ASN A 38 -10.15 5.38 14.94
N GLY A 39 -9.59 6.15 14.00
CA GLY A 39 -9.28 7.57 14.22
C GLY A 39 -7.93 7.86 14.92
N ALA A 40 -7.14 6.82 15.27
CA ALA A 40 -5.81 7.00 15.88
C ALA A 40 -4.72 7.54 14.93
N GLY A 41 -5.07 7.96 13.71
CA GLY A 41 -4.13 8.55 12.76
C GLY A 41 -3.33 7.53 11.92
N LYS A 42 -3.70 6.24 11.93
CA LYS A 42 -2.99 5.18 11.18
C LYS A 42 -2.91 5.50 9.68
N SER A 43 -4.05 5.67 9.02
CA SER A 43 -4.10 6.00 7.58
C SER A 43 -3.46 7.36 7.27
N THR A 44 -3.59 8.33 8.18
CA THR A 44 -2.91 9.64 8.08
C THR A 44 -1.39 9.47 8.09
N THR A 45 -0.88 8.64 8.98
CA THR A 45 0.56 8.33 9.04
C THR A 45 1.04 7.67 7.76
N ILE A 46 0.35 6.63 7.28
CA ILE A 46 0.68 5.97 6.00
C ILE A 46 0.69 6.98 4.86
N LYS A 47 -0.35 7.81 4.72
CA LYS A 47 -0.42 8.85 3.67
C LYS A 47 0.75 9.84 3.74
N MET A 48 1.22 10.21 4.93
CA MET A 48 2.43 11.04 5.07
C MET A 48 3.69 10.28 4.67
N LEU A 49 3.83 9.03 5.12
CA LEU A 49 5.00 8.21 4.82
C LEU A 49 5.14 7.90 3.31
N VAL A 50 4.03 7.74 2.60
CA VAL A 50 4.06 7.50 1.14
C VAL A 50 4.13 8.80 0.32
N GLY A 51 3.97 9.96 0.94
CA GLY A 51 4.07 11.27 0.28
C GLY A 51 2.77 11.81 -0.30
N LEU A 52 1.62 11.18 0.01
CA LEU A 52 0.28 11.65 -0.40
C LEU A 52 -0.25 12.78 0.48
N LEU A 53 0.36 12.98 1.65
CA LEU A 53 -0.05 14.00 2.60
C LEU A 53 1.18 14.70 3.19
N LYS A 54 1.19 16.02 3.15
CA LYS A 54 2.26 16.82 3.76
C LYS A 54 2.07 16.86 5.29
N PRO A 55 3.10 16.58 6.10
CA PRO A 55 3.03 16.77 7.55
C PRO A 55 2.85 18.23 7.93
N SER A 56 2.27 18.48 9.10
CA SER A 56 2.18 19.81 9.69
C SER A 56 3.51 20.24 10.33
N SER A 57 4.25 19.28 10.90
CA SER A 57 5.60 19.46 11.44
C SER A 57 6.34 18.14 11.51
N GLY A 58 7.63 18.20 11.82
CA GLY A 58 8.52 17.04 11.85
C GLY A 58 9.11 16.74 10.47
N GLN A 59 9.86 15.65 10.39
CA GLN A 59 10.60 15.26 9.19
C GLN A 59 10.41 13.79 8.86
N ILE A 60 10.45 13.48 7.55
CA ILE A 60 10.47 12.11 7.03
C ILE A 60 11.73 11.97 6.18
N LYS A 61 12.63 11.08 6.58
CA LYS A 61 13.79 10.69 5.78
C LYS A 61 13.52 9.33 5.15
N LYS A 62 13.71 9.23 3.83
CA LYS A 62 13.56 7.98 3.08
C LYS A 62 14.87 7.60 2.42
N LYS A 63 15.10 6.29 2.28
CA LYS A 63 16.17 5.78 1.40
C LYS A 63 15.99 6.36 -0.02
N PRO A 64 17.07 6.78 -0.70
CA PRO A 64 16.99 7.16 -2.12
C PRO A 64 16.37 6.03 -2.96
N ASP A 65 15.55 6.39 -3.94
CA ASP A 65 14.89 5.46 -4.88
C ASP A 65 14.06 4.35 -4.23
N LEU A 66 13.60 4.57 -2.99
CA LEU A 66 12.75 3.63 -2.25
C LEU A 66 11.44 3.37 -3.01
N LYS A 67 11.25 2.13 -3.45
CA LYS A 67 10.01 1.68 -4.07
C LYS A 67 9.01 1.30 -2.99
N ILE A 68 7.85 1.94 -2.99
CA ILE A 68 6.80 1.72 -1.99
C ILE A 68 5.55 1.17 -2.67
N GLY A 69 5.08 0.02 -2.20
CA GLY A 69 3.75 -0.50 -2.48
C GLY A 69 2.77 -0.08 -1.38
N VAL A 70 1.53 0.20 -1.76
CA VAL A 70 0.47 0.56 -0.81
C VAL A 70 -0.81 -0.15 -1.17
N VAL A 71 -1.42 -0.80 -0.18
CA VAL A 71 -2.78 -1.32 -0.24
C VAL A 71 -3.63 -0.47 0.70
N PHE A 72 -4.47 0.38 0.14
CA PHE A 72 -5.40 1.20 0.89
C PHE A 72 -6.62 0.39 1.35
N GLN A 73 -7.41 0.95 2.26
CA GLN A 73 -8.68 0.38 2.70
C GLN A 73 -9.65 0.25 1.51
N ASP A 74 -9.80 1.31 0.72
CA ASP A 74 -10.61 1.31 -0.49
C ASP A 74 -9.77 0.96 -1.71
N SER A 75 -10.32 0.09 -2.58
CA SER A 75 -9.66 -0.23 -3.84
C SER A 75 -9.75 0.93 -4.84
N ILE A 76 -8.70 1.07 -5.64
CA ILE A 76 -8.63 2.03 -6.73
C ILE A 76 -8.72 1.36 -8.10
N LEU A 77 -9.09 0.06 -8.14
CA LEU A 77 -9.20 -0.71 -9.37
C LEU A 77 -10.55 -0.50 -10.05
N ASP A 78 -10.56 -0.62 -11.38
CA ASP A 78 -11.76 -0.47 -12.20
C ASP A 78 -12.62 -1.74 -12.11
N GLY A 79 -13.87 -1.59 -11.66
CA GLY A 79 -14.83 -2.68 -11.53
C GLY A 79 -15.24 -3.33 -12.85
N GLU A 80 -15.21 -2.58 -13.95
CA GLU A 80 -15.64 -3.06 -15.28
C GLU A 80 -14.54 -3.84 -16.00
N LEU A 81 -13.29 -3.66 -15.62
CA LEU A 81 -12.18 -4.41 -16.16
C LEU A 81 -12.01 -5.75 -15.44
N THR A 82 -11.46 -6.72 -16.16
CA THR A 82 -11.02 -7.98 -15.57
C THR A 82 -9.81 -7.78 -14.66
N VAL A 83 -9.52 -8.78 -13.82
CA VAL A 83 -8.33 -8.78 -12.95
C VAL A 83 -7.06 -8.57 -13.77
N ILE A 84 -6.90 -9.35 -14.86
CA ILE A 84 -5.67 -9.26 -15.67
C ILE A 84 -5.53 -7.90 -16.37
N GLU A 85 -6.63 -7.29 -16.82
CA GLU A 85 -6.62 -5.96 -17.43
C GLU A 85 -6.21 -4.89 -16.43
N ASN A 86 -6.77 -4.91 -15.22
CA ASN A 86 -6.37 -4.02 -14.13
C ASN A 86 -4.87 -4.15 -13.81
N LEU A 87 -4.37 -5.37 -13.68
CA LEU A 87 -2.95 -5.62 -13.39
C LEU A 87 -2.03 -5.19 -14.53
N LYS A 88 -2.40 -5.45 -15.79
CA LYS A 88 -1.64 -5.01 -16.97
C LYS A 88 -1.62 -3.50 -17.12
N ASN A 89 -2.75 -2.83 -16.89
CA ASN A 89 -2.82 -1.36 -16.92
C ASN A 89 -1.89 -0.76 -15.85
N ARG A 90 -1.85 -1.37 -14.67
CA ARG A 90 -0.92 -0.94 -13.62
C ARG A 90 0.54 -1.19 -14.02
N ALA A 91 0.82 -2.36 -14.58
CA ALA A 91 2.16 -2.73 -15.05
C ALA A 91 2.69 -1.77 -16.12
N ALA A 92 1.83 -1.32 -17.02
CA ALA A 92 2.19 -0.38 -18.11
C ALA A 92 2.70 0.99 -17.60
N LEU A 93 2.44 1.35 -16.35
CA LEU A 93 2.96 2.59 -15.74
C LEU A 93 4.45 2.50 -15.41
N TYR A 94 5.07 1.33 -15.45
CA TYR A 94 6.46 1.12 -15.10
C TYR A 94 7.31 0.85 -16.34
N LYS A 95 8.39 1.63 -16.50
CA LYS A 95 9.28 1.54 -17.68
C LYS A 95 10.00 0.20 -17.82
N LYS A 96 10.22 -0.50 -16.73
CA LYS A 96 10.88 -1.81 -16.68
C LYS A 96 10.04 -2.74 -15.85
N LEU A 97 9.25 -3.57 -16.52
CA LEU A 97 8.52 -4.65 -15.89
C LEU A 97 9.30 -5.96 -16.08
N ASP A 98 9.53 -6.66 -14.99
CA ASP A 98 10.01 -8.03 -15.03
C ASP A 98 8.80 -8.96 -15.23
N HIS A 99 8.68 -9.56 -16.41
CA HIS A 99 7.57 -10.47 -16.74
C HIS A 99 7.56 -11.70 -15.84
N ASN A 100 8.72 -12.24 -15.49
CA ASN A 100 8.81 -13.38 -14.57
C ASN A 100 8.31 -13.01 -13.18
N TRP A 101 8.55 -11.77 -12.75
CA TRP A 101 8.03 -11.28 -11.50
C TRP A 101 6.51 -11.06 -11.54
N PHE A 102 5.99 -10.58 -12.66
CA PHE A 102 4.54 -10.41 -12.85
C PHE A 102 3.80 -11.75 -12.68
N ASP A 103 4.27 -12.81 -13.34
CA ASP A 103 3.70 -14.14 -13.23
C ASP A 103 3.85 -14.69 -11.80
N LYS A 104 4.99 -14.46 -11.17
CA LYS A 104 5.22 -14.82 -9.77
C LYS A 104 4.26 -14.11 -8.81
N VAL A 105 3.94 -12.83 -9.04
CA VAL A 105 2.95 -12.09 -8.23
C VAL A 105 1.57 -12.73 -8.36
N ILE A 106 1.14 -13.10 -9.57
CA ILE A 106 -0.13 -13.79 -9.81
C ILE A 106 -0.18 -15.08 -8.98
N ALA A 107 0.86 -15.91 -9.03
CA ALA A 107 0.94 -17.14 -8.28
C ALA A 107 0.96 -16.91 -6.76
N LEU A 108 1.76 -15.98 -6.27
CA LEU A 108 1.84 -15.65 -4.84
C LEU A 108 0.51 -15.16 -4.26
N THR A 109 -0.30 -14.50 -5.07
CA THR A 109 -1.60 -13.96 -4.65
C THR A 109 -2.77 -14.86 -5.03
N GLN A 110 -2.49 -16.04 -5.62
CA GLN A 110 -3.49 -17.06 -6.00
C GLN A 110 -4.61 -16.48 -6.85
N LEU A 111 -4.25 -15.85 -7.96
CA LEU A 111 -5.20 -15.16 -8.84
C LEU A 111 -5.48 -15.93 -10.13
N GLU A 112 -4.82 -17.07 -10.38
CA GLU A 112 -4.86 -17.80 -11.64
C GLU A 112 -6.30 -18.08 -12.11
N ASP A 113 -7.16 -18.55 -11.21
CA ASP A 113 -8.53 -18.95 -11.51
C ASP A 113 -9.50 -17.77 -11.72
N ILE A 114 -9.09 -16.55 -11.34
CA ILE A 114 -9.96 -15.36 -11.41
C ILE A 114 -9.44 -14.27 -12.34
N LEU A 115 -8.34 -14.51 -13.06
CA LEU A 115 -7.70 -13.49 -13.92
C LEU A 115 -8.64 -12.87 -14.95
N HIS A 116 -9.57 -13.66 -15.50
CA HIS A 116 -10.50 -13.22 -16.53
C HIS A 116 -11.88 -12.82 -16.00
N GLN A 117 -12.08 -12.82 -14.68
CA GLN A 117 -13.30 -12.33 -14.07
C GLN A 117 -13.26 -10.81 -13.93
N LYS A 118 -14.42 -10.14 -14.06
CA LYS A 118 -14.55 -8.71 -13.77
C LYS A 118 -14.27 -8.44 -12.30
N TYR A 119 -13.52 -7.36 -12.03
CA TYR A 119 -13.18 -6.99 -10.64
C TYR A 119 -14.43 -6.77 -9.78
N SER A 120 -15.51 -6.19 -10.35
CA SER A 120 -16.77 -5.97 -9.62
C SER A 120 -17.48 -7.25 -9.18
N SER A 121 -17.24 -8.39 -9.87
CA SER A 121 -17.86 -9.68 -9.53
C SER A 121 -17.15 -10.47 -8.43
N LEU A 122 -15.98 -10.01 -7.99
CA LEU A 122 -15.16 -10.71 -7.02
C LEU A 122 -15.70 -10.56 -5.58
N SER A 123 -15.46 -11.58 -4.76
CA SER A 123 -15.67 -11.48 -3.32
C SER A 123 -14.69 -10.48 -2.66
N GLY A 124 -14.98 -10.02 -1.45
CA GLY A 124 -14.11 -9.09 -0.72
C GLY A 124 -12.67 -9.61 -0.57
N GLY A 125 -12.52 -10.88 -0.19
CA GLY A 125 -11.19 -11.50 -0.07
C GLY A 125 -10.46 -11.62 -1.42
N GLN A 126 -11.17 -11.94 -2.50
CA GLN A 126 -10.61 -11.97 -3.85
C GLN A 126 -10.14 -10.57 -4.28
N ARG A 127 -10.97 -9.54 -4.09
CA ARG A 127 -10.59 -8.14 -4.36
C ARG A 127 -9.35 -7.74 -3.59
N ARG A 128 -9.26 -8.11 -2.30
CA ARG A 128 -8.09 -7.80 -1.47
C ARG A 128 -6.81 -8.44 -2.01
N ARG A 129 -6.89 -9.69 -2.49
CA ARG A 129 -5.74 -10.35 -3.14
C ARG A 129 -5.30 -9.64 -4.41
N VAL A 130 -6.25 -9.14 -5.22
CA VAL A 130 -5.94 -8.35 -6.43
C VAL A 130 -5.29 -7.02 -6.06
N ASP A 131 -5.76 -6.33 -5.02
CA ASP A 131 -5.14 -5.07 -4.54
C ASP A 131 -3.71 -5.28 -4.04
N ILE A 132 -3.46 -6.40 -3.36
CA ILE A 132 -2.11 -6.79 -2.94
C ILE A 132 -1.24 -7.06 -4.18
N ALA A 133 -1.72 -7.86 -5.14
CA ALA A 133 -1.00 -8.13 -6.39
C ALA A 133 -0.61 -6.83 -7.11
N ARG A 134 -1.57 -5.92 -7.27
CA ARG A 134 -1.34 -4.60 -7.87
C ARG A 134 -0.20 -3.84 -7.20
N SER A 135 -0.15 -3.90 -5.86
CA SER A 135 0.87 -3.18 -5.09
C SER A 135 2.27 -3.81 -5.17
N LEU A 136 2.36 -5.09 -5.56
CA LEU A 136 3.61 -5.85 -5.68
C LEU A 136 4.23 -5.82 -7.07
N ILE A 137 3.49 -5.43 -8.13
CA ILE A 137 3.92 -5.52 -9.54
C ILE A 137 5.29 -4.86 -9.79
N HIS A 138 5.56 -3.74 -9.14
CA HIS A 138 6.81 -2.97 -9.36
C HIS A 138 7.96 -3.36 -8.43
N GLN A 139 7.87 -4.52 -7.78
CA GLN A 139 8.87 -5.02 -6.82
C GLN A 139 9.20 -3.99 -5.73
N PRO A 140 8.24 -3.64 -4.85
CA PRO A 140 8.49 -2.65 -3.80
C PRO A 140 9.52 -3.15 -2.78
N ASP A 141 10.35 -2.22 -2.29
CA ASP A 141 11.24 -2.46 -1.13
C ASP A 141 10.46 -2.46 0.19
N LEU A 142 9.32 -1.76 0.22
CA LEU A 142 8.45 -1.59 1.38
C LEU A 142 6.98 -1.65 0.95
N LEU A 143 6.18 -2.42 1.68
CA LEU A 143 4.74 -2.54 1.48
C LEU A 143 4.00 -1.99 2.71
N PHE A 144 3.09 -1.06 2.48
CA PHE A 144 2.11 -0.62 3.47
C PHE A 144 0.76 -1.29 3.22
N LEU A 145 0.16 -1.81 4.30
CA LEU A 145 -1.20 -2.35 4.30
C LEU A 145 -2.04 -1.51 5.27
N ASP A 146 -3.02 -0.78 4.75
CA ASP A 146 -3.96 -0.01 5.56
C ASP A 146 -5.21 -0.85 5.78
N GLU A 147 -5.46 -1.23 7.03
CA GLU A 147 -6.56 -2.12 7.45
C GLU A 147 -6.71 -3.37 6.59
N PRO A 148 -5.72 -4.28 6.59
CA PRO A 148 -5.66 -5.42 5.66
C PRO A 148 -6.81 -6.43 5.83
N THR A 149 -7.53 -6.40 6.93
CA THR A 149 -8.60 -7.35 7.29
C THR A 149 -10.01 -6.83 7.02
N THR A 150 -10.19 -5.56 6.65
CA THR A 150 -11.51 -5.03 6.28
C THR A 150 -12.05 -5.73 5.05
N GLY A 151 -13.29 -6.25 5.14
CA GLY A 151 -13.96 -6.95 4.04
C GLY A 151 -13.61 -8.45 3.91
N LEU A 152 -13.01 -9.04 4.94
CA LEU A 152 -12.76 -10.49 5.03
C LEU A 152 -13.82 -11.23 5.84
N ASP A 153 -14.85 -10.53 6.33
CA ASP A 153 -16.00 -11.11 7.06
C ASP A 153 -17.00 -11.75 6.12
#